data_c0d88c797d0652201364e8f81c040e3d
#
_entry.id   c0d88c797d0652201364e8f81c040e3d
#
_cell.length_a   1.000
_cell.length_b   1.000
_cell.length_c   1.000
_cell.angle_alpha   90.00
_cell.angle_beta   90.00
_cell.angle_gamma   90.00
#
_symmetry.space_group_name_H-M   'P 1'
#
loop_
_entity.id
_entity.type
_entity.pdbx_description
1 polymer ?
#
loop_
_entity_poly.entity_id
_entity_poly.type
_entity_poly.pdbx_seq_one_letter_code
_entity_poly.pdbx_strand_id
1 'polypeptide(L)'
;PVKKITPAAGDKDNFITYLKTQIEAMRPTMGRFSVMEMTRSTFNKNIVGAKEFANTYKMIMSGAQIAMAGGLITEAMANQVFSGIGLPNIRIIDDTVAMPDGTDMLTFKDDRITLLPQDKIGKMMWHEPYEISDPVPNKTYTRLEGGMWTSNWRTDEGRFMEYGAEWIPNFTAPNKIAIFDLSTMNG
;
A
#
# COMPACT_ATOMS: atom_id res chain seq x y z
N PRO A 1 -6.79 -10.34 -13.97
CA PRO A 1 -6.30 -10.85 -12.67
C PRO A 1 -4.99 -10.17 -12.31
N VAL A 2 -4.75 -9.96 -11.00
CA VAL A 2 -3.49 -9.46 -10.47
C VAL A 2 -2.38 -10.49 -10.75
N LYS A 3 -1.20 -10.02 -11.18
CA LYS A 3 -0.06 -10.91 -11.42
C LYS A 3 0.63 -11.24 -10.10
N LYS A 4 0.69 -12.52 -9.74
CA LYS A 4 1.42 -13.01 -8.57
C LYS A 4 2.76 -13.60 -9.01
N ILE A 5 3.84 -13.25 -8.30
CA ILE A 5 5.21 -13.71 -8.51
C ILE A 5 5.73 -14.24 -7.18
N THR A 6 6.32 -15.43 -7.19
CA THR A 6 6.88 -16.07 -6.00
C THR A 6 8.36 -16.34 -6.24
N PRO A 7 9.28 -15.55 -5.64
CA PRO A 7 10.73 -15.79 -5.75
C PRO A 7 11.11 -17.12 -5.09
N ALA A 8 12.16 -17.75 -5.59
CA ALA A 8 12.74 -18.93 -4.97
C ALA A 8 13.63 -18.54 -3.78
N ALA A 9 13.93 -19.49 -2.88
CA ALA A 9 14.80 -19.24 -1.72
C ALA A 9 16.21 -18.77 -2.13
N GLY A 10 16.72 -19.21 -3.29
CA GLY A 10 18.01 -18.78 -3.82
C GLY A 10 18.09 -17.34 -4.32
N ASP A 11 16.95 -16.67 -4.52
CA ASP A 11 16.90 -15.28 -5.01
C ASP A 11 17.19 -14.25 -3.91
N LYS A 12 17.25 -14.68 -2.64
CA LYS A 12 17.40 -13.80 -1.48
C LYS A 12 18.67 -12.93 -1.52
N ASP A 13 19.79 -13.49 -1.88
CA ASP A 13 21.09 -12.77 -1.91
C ASP A 13 21.16 -11.74 -3.04
N ASN A 14 20.45 -11.98 -4.16
CA ASN A 14 20.38 -11.12 -5.35
C ASN A 14 18.98 -10.56 -5.58
N PHE A 15 18.24 -10.31 -4.51
CA PHE A 15 16.82 -9.95 -4.59
C PHE A 15 16.56 -8.64 -5.35
N ILE A 16 17.44 -7.65 -5.24
CA ILE A 16 17.28 -6.36 -5.95
C ILE A 16 17.43 -6.55 -7.47
N THR A 17 18.42 -7.31 -7.91
CA THR A 17 18.59 -7.66 -9.33
C THR A 17 17.42 -8.49 -9.84
N TYR A 18 16.95 -9.46 -9.06
CA TYR A 18 15.76 -10.24 -9.38
C TYR A 18 14.52 -9.35 -9.54
N LEU A 19 14.27 -8.49 -8.55
CA LEU A 19 13.15 -7.55 -8.57
C LEU A 19 13.19 -6.65 -9.81
N LYS A 20 14.36 -6.08 -10.13
CA LYS A 20 14.56 -5.24 -11.31
C LYS A 20 14.26 -6.01 -12.59
N THR A 21 14.79 -7.22 -12.75
CA THR A 21 14.56 -8.08 -13.92
C THR A 21 13.07 -8.39 -14.10
N GLN A 22 12.35 -8.72 -13.02
CA GLN A 22 10.92 -9.00 -13.09
C GLN A 22 10.11 -7.74 -13.45
N ILE A 23 10.45 -6.58 -12.89
CA ILE A 23 9.79 -5.30 -13.21
C ILE A 23 10.00 -4.94 -14.68
N GLU A 24 11.22 -5.08 -15.21
CA GLU A 24 11.52 -4.82 -16.61
C GLU A 24 10.78 -5.77 -17.55
N ALA A 25 10.68 -7.06 -17.20
CA ALA A 25 9.93 -8.05 -17.96
C ALA A 25 8.41 -7.79 -17.99
N MET A 26 7.87 -7.17 -16.93
CA MET A 26 6.45 -6.81 -16.86
C MET A 26 6.11 -5.50 -17.59
N ARG A 27 7.08 -4.62 -17.80
CA ARG A 27 6.88 -3.29 -18.37
C ARG A 27 6.10 -3.26 -19.69
N PRO A 28 6.33 -4.16 -20.67
CA PRO A 28 5.59 -4.15 -21.94
C PRO A 28 4.10 -4.40 -21.79
N THR A 29 3.68 -5.17 -20.79
CA THR A 29 2.27 -5.59 -20.59
C THR A 29 1.53 -4.82 -19.52
N MET A 30 2.24 -4.39 -18.48
CA MET A 30 1.64 -3.75 -17.29
C MET A 30 1.94 -2.26 -17.19
N GLY A 31 2.87 -1.76 -18.01
CA GLY A 31 3.30 -0.36 -17.97
C GLY A 31 4.34 -0.08 -16.88
N ARG A 32 4.47 1.19 -16.53
CA ARG A 32 5.46 1.63 -15.52
C ARG A 32 4.86 1.56 -14.12
N PHE A 33 5.59 0.95 -13.21
CA PHE A 33 5.27 1.01 -11.79
C PHE A 33 5.88 2.25 -11.15
N SER A 34 5.13 2.90 -10.26
CA SER A 34 5.57 4.11 -9.55
C SER A 34 5.92 3.85 -8.10
N VAL A 35 5.22 2.91 -7.46
CA VAL A 35 5.33 2.64 -6.03
C VAL A 35 5.39 1.14 -5.77
N MET A 36 6.22 0.77 -4.79
CA MET A 36 6.25 -0.56 -4.16
C MET A 36 5.78 -0.42 -2.72
N GLU A 37 4.67 -1.07 -2.39
CA GLU A 37 4.12 -1.09 -1.04
C GLU A 37 4.55 -2.35 -0.31
N MET A 38 4.97 -2.19 0.93
CA MET A 38 5.37 -3.29 1.81
C MET A 38 5.31 -2.86 3.29
N THR A 39 5.29 -3.82 4.20
CA THR A 39 5.43 -3.55 5.63
C THR A 39 6.88 -3.22 6.00
N ARG A 40 7.08 -2.60 7.17
CA ARG A 40 8.41 -2.34 7.76
C ARG A 40 9.22 -3.62 7.96
N SER A 41 8.55 -4.69 8.39
CA SER A 41 9.15 -6.01 8.56
C SER A 41 9.72 -6.54 7.23
N THR A 42 8.90 -6.50 6.18
CA THR A 42 9.29 -6.92 4.83
C THR A 42 10.45 -6.06 4.28
N PHE A 43 10.40 -4.75 4.48
CA PHE A 43 11.46 -3.82 4.07
C PHE A 43 12.78 -4.16 4.73
N ASN A 44 12.80 -4.31 6.06
CA ASN A 44 14.03 -4.60 6.80
C ASN A 44 14.61 -5.96 6.41
N LYS A 45 13.76 -6.98 6.29
CA LYS A 45 14.18 -8.37 6.04
C LYS A 45 14.67 -8.58 4.60
N ASN A 46 14.01 -7.99 3.61
CA ASN A 46 14.23 -8.33 2.20
C ASN A 46 14.94 -7.24 1.40
N ILE A 47 14.85 -5.98 1.80
CA ILE A 47 15.53 -4.88 1.13
C ILE A 47 16.82 -4.55 1.87
N VAL A 48 16.72 -4.11 3.12
CA VAL A 48 17.91 -3.72 3.91
C VAL A 48 18.79 -4.91 4.20
N GLY A 49 18.21 -6.07 4.48
CA GLY A 49 18.93 -7.34 4.73
C GLY A 49 19.58 -7.97 3.50
N ALA A 50 19.26 -7.52 2.28
CA ALA A 50 19.88 -8.04 1.07
C ALA A 50 21.33 -7.56 0.95
N LYS A 51 22.28 -8.49 0.77
CA LYS A 51 23.72 -8.18 0.59
C LYS A 51 23.94 -7.21 -0.57
N GLU A 52 23.20 -7.40 -1.64
CA GLU A 52 23.25 -6.58 -2.84
C GLU A 52 22.86 -5.13 -2.57
N PHE A 53 21.86 -4.90 -1.71
CA PHE A 53 21.45 -3.56 -1.33
C PHE A 53 22.57 -2.79 -0.62
N ALA A 54 23.24 -3.42 0.34
CA ALA A 54 24.35 -2.80 1.07
C ALA A 54 25.48 -2.36 0.14
N ASN A 55 25.79 -3.15 -0.90
CA ASN A 55 26.80 -2.82 -1.88
C ASN A 55 26.36 -1.64 -2.77
N THR A 56 25.14 -1.70 -3.29
CA THR A 56 24.57 -0.63 -4.13
C THR A 56 24.45 0.68 -3.35
N TYR A 57 24.04 0.60 -2.09
CA TYR A 57 23.97 1.76 -1.20
C TYR A 57 25.34 2.43 -1.02
N LYS A 58 26.40 1.66 -0.77
CA LYS A 58 27.77 2.19 -0.64
C LYS A 58 28.27 2.84 -1.94
N MET A 59 27.86 2.35 -3.09
CA MET A 59 28.26 2.92 -4.38
C MET A 59 27.55 4.25 -4.70
N ILE A 60 26.30 4.40 -4.28
CA ILE A 60 25.48 5.58 -4.61
C ILE A 60 25.65 6.68 -3.54
N MET A 61 25.73 6.29 -2.26
CA MET A 61 25.81 7.23 -1.15
C MET A 61 27.26 7.60 -0.83
N SER A 62 27.52 8.86 -0.53
CA SER A 62 28.84 9.30 -0.08
C SER A 62 29.19 8.72 1.30
N GLY A 63 30.48 8.54 1.57
CA GLY A 63 30.93 8.06 2.87
C GLY A 63 30.45 8.89 4.06
N ALA A 64 30.30 10.21 3.90
CA ALA A 64 29.73 11.09 4.93
C ALA A 64 28.27 10.79 5.23
N GLN A 65 27.45 10.52 4.21
CA GLN A 65 26.04 10.15 4.39
C GLN A 65 25.90 8.81 5.11
N ILE A 66 26.77 7.86 4.80
CA ILE A 66 26.78 6.54 5.47
C ILE A 66 27.15 6.70 6.96
N ALA A 67 28.13 7.52 7.26
CA ALA A 67 28.56 7.78 8.64
C ALA A 67 27.46 8.49 9.46
N MET A 68 26.77 9.46 8.87
CA MET A 68 25.66 10.19 9.52
C MET A 68 24.44 9.31 9.80
N ALA A 69 24.21 8.29 8.99
CA ALA A 69 23.08 7.36 9.17
C ALA A 69 23.28 6.39 10.35
N GLY A 70 24.47 6.33 10.96
CA GLY A 70 24.75 5.39 12.05
C GLY A 70 24.52 3.91 11.68
N GLY A 71 24.55 3.59 10.38
CA GLY A 71 24.25 2.26 9.85
C GLY A 71 22.76 1.93 9.74
N LEU A 72 21.86 2.83 10.13
CA LEU A 72 20.41 2.66 9.97
C LEU A 72 19.94 3.18 8.60
N ILE A 73 19.28 2.35 7.85
CA ILE A 73 18.75 2.69 6.53
C ILE A 73 17.27 3.08 6.66
N THR A 74 16.98 4.32 6.31
CA THR A 74 15.61 4.84 6.28
C THR A 74 14.95 4.59 4.92
N GLU A 75 13.62 4.68 4.87
CA GLU A 75 12.84 4.62 3.62
C GLU A 75 13.32 5.66 2.60
N ALA A 76 13.59 6.88 3.04
CA ALA A 76 14.07 7.96 2.16
C ALA A 76 15.43 7.63 1.52
N MET A 77 16.35 7.05 2.28
CA MET A 77 17.66 6.62 1.78
C MET A 77 17.52 5.46 0.79
N ALA A 78 16.65 4.49 1.09
CA ALA A 78 16.37 3.39 0.17
C ALA A 78 15.76 3.89 -1.13
N ASN A 79 14.84 4.86 -1.07
CA ASN A 79 14.23 5.48 -2.25
C ASN A 79 15.25 6.24 -3.11
N GLN A 80 16.25 6.86 -2.51
CA GLN A 80 17.32 7.49 -3.26
C GLN A 80 18.14 6.47 -4.06
N VAL A 81 18.47 5.31 -3.44
CA VAL A 81 19.15 4.21 -4.12
C VAL A 81 18.28 3.64 -5.24
N PHE A 82 16.99 3.37 -4.97
CA PHE A 82 16.08 2.77 -5.94
C PHE A 82 15.82 3.68 -7.14
N SER A 83 15.67 4.97 -6.90
CA SER A 83 15.60 5.97 -7.97
C SER A 83 16.87 5.94 -8.86
N GLY A 84 18.04 5.84 -8.24
CA GLY A 84 19.33 5.77 -8.96
C GLY A 84 19.48 4.54 -9.87
N ILE A 85 18.84 3.41 -9.52
CA ILE A 85 18.87 2.17 -10.32
C ILE A 85 17.62 1.95 -11.15
N GLY A 86 16.69 2.91 -11.15
CA GLY A 86 15.46 2.90 -11.97
C GLY A 86 14.36 1.99 -11.46
N LEU A 87 14.35 1.68 -10.17
CA LEU A 87 13.25 0.97 -9.50
C LEU A 87 12.18 1.93 -8.98
N PRO A 88 10.93 1.46 -8.78
CA PRO A 88 9.86 2.23 -8.17
C PRO A 88 10.20 2.65 -6.73
N ASN A 89 9.60 3.75 -6.26
CA ASN A 89 9.76 4.18 -4.88
C ASN A 89 9.08 3.21 -3.90
N ILE A 90 9.71 3.01 -2.77
CA ILE A 90 9.17 2.22 -1.66
C ILE A 90 8.21 3.10 -0.86
N ARG A 91 7.08 2.54 -0.46
CA ARG A 91 6.15 3.08 0.53
C ARG A 91 5.90 2.03 1.60
N ILE A 92 6.21 2.38 2.84
CA ILE A 92 5.99 1.49 3.97
C ILE A 92 4.58 1.72 4.51
N ILE A 93 3.84 0.62 4.70
CA ILE A 93 2.49 0.59 5.24
C ILE A 93 2.52 -0.25 6.52
N ASP A 94 2.45 0.42 7.66
CA ASP A 94 2.44 -0.22 8.99
C ASP A 94 1.11 0.04 9.72
N ASP A 95 0.06 0.42 8.97
CA ASP A 95 -1.24 0.73 9.55
C ASP A 95 -1.88 -0.52 10.15
N THR A 96 -2.47 -0.38 11.32
CA THR A 96 -3.24 -1.42 12.00
C THR A 96 -4.71 -1.03 12.08
N VAL A 97 -5.57 -2.02 12.06
CA VAL A 97 -7.00 -1.87 12.30
C VAL A 97 -7.36 -2.65 13.56
N ALA A 98 -8.00 -1.94 14.51
CA ALA A 98 -8.54 -2.58 15.69
C ALA A 98 -9.77 -3.42 15.30
N MET A 99 -9.74 -4.70 15.61
CA MET A 99 -10.83 -5.63 15.37
C MET A 99 -11.85 -5.57 16.54
N PRO A 100 -13.12 -5.94 16.30
CA PRO A 100 -14.13 -5.95 17.37
C PRO A 100 -13.82 -6.85 18.57
N ASP A 101 -12.93 -7.82 18.39
CA ASP A 101 -12.44 -8.72 19.45
C ASP A 101 -11.32 -8.10 20.32
N GLY A 102 -10.92 -6.85 20.04
CA GLY A 102 -9.85 -6.14 20.73
C GLY A 102 -8.45 -6.47 20.24
N THR A 103 -8.30 -7.23 19.17
CA THR A 103 -7.01 -7.50 18.53
C THR A 103 -6.70 -6.46 17.46
N ASP A 104 -5.41 -6.14 17.28
CA ASP A 104 -4.95 -5.30 16.18
C ASP A 104 -4.48 -6.18 15.01
N MET A 105 -4.97 -5.87 13.82
CA MET A 105 -4.57 -6.55 12.59
C MET A 105 -3.86 -5.57 11.65
N LEU A 106 -2.70 -5.97 11.11
CA LEU A 106 -2.03 -5.22 10.06
C LEU A 106 -2.92 -5.16 8.81
N THR A 107 -3.09 -3.97 8.24
CA THR A 107 -3.82 -3.77 6.98
C THR A 107 -3.09 -4.36 5.79
N PHE A 108 -1.77 -4.49 5.89
CA PHE A 108 -0.91 -5.06 4.85
C PHE A 108 -0.16 -6.29 5.38
N LYS A 109 -0.18 -7.37 4.61
CA LYS A 109 0.44 -8.64 5.02
C LYS A 109 1.95 -8.58 4.89
N ASP A 110 2.67 -9.10 5.90
CA ASP A 110 4.12 -9.32 5.85
C ASP A 110 4.52 -10.29 4.72
N ASP A 111 5.80 -10.28 4.37
CA ASP A 111 6.38 -11.05 3.29
C ASP A 111 5.69 -10.84 1.93
N ARG A 112 5.20 -9.61 1.69
CA ARG A 112 4.54 -9.23 0.45
C ARG A 112 5.00 -7.86 -0.02
N ILE A 113 5.23 -7.75 -1.34
CA ILE A 113 5.48 -6.47 -2.01
C ILE A 113 4.42 -6.29 -3.09
N THR A 114 3.69 -5.17 -3.06
CA THR A 114 2.71 -4.82 -4.08
C THR A 114 3.25 -3.71 -4.96
N LEU A 115 3.31 -3.96 -6.26
CA LEU A 115 3.67 -2.96 -7.26
C LEU A 115 2.43 -2.27 -7.78
N LEU A 116 2.40 -0.96 -7.66
CA LEU A 116 1.33 -0.12 -8.17
C LEU A 116 1.78 0.67 -9.39
N PRO A 117 0.93 0.75 -10.43
CA PRO A 117 1.22 1.54 -11.62
C PRO A 117 1.20 3.04 -11.32
N GLN A 118 1.73 3.82 -12.24
CA GLN A 118 1.66 5.28 -12.18
C GLN A 118 0.23 5.78 -12.42
N ASP A 119 -0.53 5.06 -13.24
CA ASP A 119 -1.92 5.39 -13.56
C ASP A 119 -2.88 4.96 -12.45
N LYS A 120 -4.04 5.60 -12.41
CA LYS A 120 -5.11 5.21 -11.50
C LYS A 120 -5.58 3.79 -11.83
N ILE A 121 -5.63 2.92 -10.82
CA ILE A 121 -6.10 1.53 -10.94
C ILE A 121 -7.61 1.38 -10.80
N GLY A 122 -8.28 2.43 -10.32
CA GLY A 122 -9.71 2.44 -10.11
C GLY A 122 -10.20 3.76 -9.54
N LYS A 123 -11.45 3.76 -9.13
CA LYS A 123 -12.10 4.90 -8.48
C LYS A 123 -13.03 4.41 -7.38
N MET A 124 -13.20 5.22 -6.36
CA MET A 124 -14.25 5.03 -5.38
C MET A 124 -15.57 5.48 -6.01
N MET A 125 -16.54 4.59 -6.06
CA MET A 125 -17.91 4.91 -6.44
C MET A 125 -18.73 5.03 -5.16
N TRP A 126 -19.64 5.98 -5.14
CA TRP A 126 -20.57 6.15 -4.05
C TRP A 126 -22.00 6.16 -4.60
N HIS A 127 -22.90 5.71 -3.80
CA HIS A 127 -24.34 5.72 -4.06
C HIS A 127 -25.02 6.64 -3.06
N GLU A 128 -26.09 7.28 -3.49
CA GLU A 128 -26.94 8.01 -2.57
C GLU A 128 -27.70 7.00 -1.69
N PRO A 129 -27.56 7.07 -0.35
CA PRO A 129 -28.26 6.18 0.55
C PRO A 129 -29.77 6.27 0.37
N TYR A 130 -30.44 5.14 0.51
CA TYR A 130 -31.89 5.03 0.35
C TYR A 130 -32.62 5.96 1.31
N GLU A 131 -32.11 6.17 2.50
CA GLU A 131 -32.67 7.03 3.55
C GLU A 131 -32.76 8.51 3.14
N ILE A 132 -31.98 8.95 2.18
CA ILE A 132 -32.08 10.33 1.64
C ILE A 132 -33.20 10.42 0.62
N SER A 133 -33.44 9.37 -0.16
CA SER A 133 -34.51 9.33 -1.16
C SER A 133 -35.88 9.01 -0.57
N ASP A 134 -35.90 8.24 0.52
CA ASP A 134 -37.11 7.88 1.28
C ASP A 134 -36.91 8.12 2.79
N PRO A 135 -36.91 9.38 3.24
CA PRO A 135 -36.56 9.76 4.59
C PRO A 135 -37.56 9.23 5.64
N VAL A 136 -37.00 8.70 6.73
CA VAL A 136 -37.82 8.29 7.89
C VAL A 136 -38.48 9.52 8.52
N PRO A 137 -39.80 9.45 8.85
CA PRO A 137 -40.46 10.54 9.53
C PRO A 137 -39.73 10.98 10.82
N ASN A 138 -39.71 12.29 11.07
CA ASN A 138 -39.03 12.93 12.20
C ASN A 138 -37.50 12.92 12.20
N LYS A 139 -36.86 12.47 11.13
CA LYS A 139 -35.43 12.65 10.91
C LYS A 139 -35.16 13.69 9.82
N THR A 140 -34.16 14.54 10.04
CA THR A 140 -33.73 15.51 9.03
C THR A 140 -32.40 15.00 8.46
N TYR A 141 -32.36 14.83 7.15
CA TYR A 141 -31.16 14.35 6.44
C TYR A 141 -30.44 15.50 5.74
N THR A 142 -29.12 15.51 5.84
CA THR A 142 -28.27 16.48 5.16
C THR A 142 -27.20 15.75 4.37
N ARG A 143 -27.10 16.05 3.07
CA ARG A 143 -26.04 15.52 2.20
C ARG A 143 -24.74 16.25 2.48
N LEU A 144 -23.66 15.49 2.49
CA LEU A 144 -22.29 15.97 2.53
C LEU A 144 -21.57 15.59 1.24
N GLU A 145 -20.43 16.21 0.99
CA GLU A 145 -19.61 15.85 -0.17
C GLU A 145 -19.11 14.39 -0.10
N GLY A 146 -18.89 13.77 -1.28
CA GLY A 146 -18.33 12.43 -1.38
C GLY A 146 -19.27 11.29 -1.02
N GLY A 147 -20.60 11.49 -1.09
CA GLY A 147 -21.57 10.45 -0.80
C GLY A 147 -21.79 10.18 0.69
N MET A 148 -21.35 11.09 1.53
CA MET A 148 -21.64 11.07 2.96
C MET A 148 -22.98 11.75 3.25
N TRP A 149 -23.58 11.39 4.37
CA TRP A 149 -24.80 12.00 4.85
C TRP A 149 -24.82 12.07 6.38
N THR A 150 -25.62 12.98 6.91
CA THR A 150 -25.96 13.04 8.32
C THR A 150 -27.47 13.05 8.50
N SER A 151 -27.96 12.43 9.56
CA SER A 151 -29.32 12.58 10.00
C SER A 151 -29.37 13.08 11.44
N ASN A 152 -30.37 13.94 11.72
CA ASN A 152 -30.59 14.47 13.04
C ASN A 152 -32.07 14.25 13.42
N TRP A 153 -32.28 13.82 14.65
CA TRP A 153 -33.64 13.71 15.22
C TRP A 153 -33.59 13.96 16.71
N ARG A 154 -34.76 14.15 17.26
CA ARG A 154 -34.97 14.38 18.69
C ARG A 154 -36.02 13.42 19.22
N THR A 155 -35.74 12.85 20.39
CA THR A 155 -36.72 12.12 21.22
C THR A 155 -36.83 12.79 22.58
N ASP A 156 -37.68 12.28 23.44
CA ASP A 156 -37.79 12.73 24.83
C ASP A 156 -36.50 12.48 25.62
N GLU A 157 -35.68 11.52 25.19
CA GLU A 157 -34.38 11.20 25.79
C GLU A 157 -33.25 12.15 25.38
N GLY A 158 -33.39 12.85 24.24
CA GLY A 158 -32.37 13.79 23.80
C GLY A 158 -32.30 14.02 22.29
N ARG A 159 -31.18 14.62 21.87
CA ARG A 159 -30.84 14.82 20.46
C ARG A 159 -29.88 13.71 20.01
N PHE A 160 -30.17 13.15 18.85
CA PHE A 160 -29.40 12.13 18.22
C PHE A 160 -28.87 12.60 16.87
N MET A 161 -27.66 12.17 16.53
CA MET A 161 -27.07 12.39 15.23
C MET A 161 -26.51 11.05 14.72
N GLU A 162 -26.76 10.76 13.48
CA GLU A 162 -26.23 9.63 12.76
C GLU A 162 -25.51 10.14 11.51
N TYR A 163 -24.45 9.48 11.10
CA TYR A 163 -23.75 9.75 9.84
C TYR A 163 -23.41 8.43 9.17
N GLY A 164 -23.40 8.47 7.86
CA GLY A 164 -23.12 7.29 7.06
C GLY A 164 -22.56 7.64 5.69
N ALA A 165 -22.06 6.61 5.04
CA ALA A 165 -21.60 6.68 3.67
C ALA A 165 -21.65 5.29 3.03
N GLU A 166 -22.00 5.23 1.75
CA GLU A 166 -21.96 4.00 0.97
C GLU A 166 -20.95 4.16 -0.16
N TRP A 167 -19.82 3.44 -0.03
CA TRP A 167 -18.75 3.46 -1.01
C TRP A 167 -18.42 2.07 -1.51
N ILE A 168 -18.21 1.97 -2.80
CA ILE A 168 -17.76 0.72 -3.45
C ILE A 168 -16.50 1.02 -4.26
N PRO A 169 -15.37 0.37 -3.97
CA PRO A 169 -14.19 0.49 -4.80
C PRO A 169 -14.41 -0.22 -6.15
N ASN A 170 -14.25 0.51 -7.24
CA ASN A 170 -14.30 -0.02 -8.59
C ASN A 170 -12.91 -0.06 -9.18
N PHE A 171 -12.30 -1.23 -9.24
CA PHE A 171 -10.99 -1.46 -9.84
C PHE A 171 -11.13 -1.65 -11.35
N THR A 172 -10.71 -0.67 -12.13
CA THR A 172 -10.78 -0.69 -13.60
C THR A 172 -9.59 -1.37 -14.25
N ALA A 173 -8.45 -1.41 -13.58
CA ALA A 173 -7.20 -1.96 -14.11
C ALA A 173 -6.45 -2.88 -13.11
N PRO A 174 -7.10 -3.92 -12.54
CA PRO A 174 -6.44 -4.82 -11.60
C PRO A 174 -5.30 -5.64 -12.23
N ASN A 175 -5.32 -5.80 -13.55
CA ASN A 175 -4.27 -6.47 -14.32
C ASN A 175 -2.96 -5.67 -14.41
N LYS A 176 -2.96 -4.41 -14.00
CA LYS A 176 -1.75 -3.57 -13.90
C LYS A 176 -1.09 -3.63 -12.51
N ILE A 177 -1.61 -4.44 -11.60
CA ILE A 177 -1.04 -4.65 -10.26
C ILE A 177 -0.25 -5.96 -10.27
N ALA A 178 0.96 -5.93 -9.70
CA ALA A 178 1.74 -7.14 -9.46
C ALA A 178 2.05 -7.30 -7.97
N ILE A 179 2.05 -8.55 -7.50
CA ILE A 179 2.35 -8.90 -6.11
C ILE A 179 3.49 -9.89 -6.09
N PHE A 180 4.56 -9.57 -5.36
CA PHE A 180 5.59 -10.51 -4.97
C PHE A 180 5.20 -11.13 -3.62
N ASP A 181 5.10 -12.46 -3.59
CA ASP A 181 4.89 -13.22 -2.36
C ASP A 181 6.24 -13.83 -1.95
N LEU A 182 6.81 -13.30 -0.88
CA LEU A 182 8.15 -13.62 -0.41
C LEU A 182 8.16 -14.74 0.65
N SER A 183 7.01 -15.32 0.95
CA SER A 183 6.88 -16.35 1.97
C SER A 183 7.81 -17.55 1.74
N THR A 184 7.97 -17.98 0.49
CA THR A 184 8.88 -19.09 0.12
C THR A 184 10.37 -18.70 0.27
N MET A 185 10.71 -17.43 0.05
CA MET A 185 12.08 -16.93 0.17
C MET A 185 12.49 -16.76 1.63
N ASN A 186 11.54 -16.55 2.52
CA ASN A 186 11.74 -16.22 3.93
C ASN A 186 11.44 -17.40 4.89
N GLY A 187 10.92 -18.51 4.34
CA GLY A 187 10.60 -19.74 5.08
C GLY A 187 11.80 -20.57 5.47
#